data_83532cbf6a42d54d45d6b1586eeac2f8
#
_entry.id   83532cbf6a42d54d45d6b1586eeac2f8
#
_cell.length_a   1.000
_cell.length_b   1.000
_cell.length_c   1.000
_cell.angle_alpha   90.00
_cell.angle_beta   90.00
_cell.angle_gamma   90.00
#
_symmetry.space_group_name_H-M   'P 1'
#
loop_
_entity.id
_entity.type
_entity.pdbx_description
1 polymer ?
#
loop_
_entity_poly.entity_id
_entity_poly.type
_entity_poly.pdbx_seq_one_letter_code
_entity_poly.pdbx_strand_id
1 'polypeptide(L)'
;AFDKAYTTDPKTFTNPKSLYTYFSLIVDLYDSQLKTAQQLFSKYDDISEKIEFEVKNYTKKRNAFLDEEGQVKKLSPKDARKLKSYDSYLTAYDQIAGSVDTKLGARANCENLIPLYSKDFEEFKNDGIWLQRAMNRMYAKECNDDPLFVKIVEQKNALEPNADTAFYLGILKDKAGKSSEALNYYNQAVDLESDDFEKSKILYKIATNLKKKGRFGQARTYFMKALKTNPSMGRVHLAIAAMYAKSANDCGNDNFSK
;
A
#
# COMPACT_ATOMS: atom_id res chain seq x y z
N ALA A 1 -9.08 -26.77 9.24
CA ALA A 1 -10.32 -26.02 9.50
C ALA A 1 -10.29 -24.66 8.80
N PHE A 2 -9.30 -23.77 9.08
CA PHE A 2 -9.22 -22.43 8.49
C PHE A 2 -9.10 -22.43 6.97
N ASP A 3 -8.26 -23.29 6.41
CA ASP A 3 -8.07 -23.40 4.95
C ASP A 3 -9.39 -23.75 4.26
N LYS A 4 -10.12 -24.76 4.81
CA LYS A 4 -11.45 -25.13 4.31
C LYS A 4 -12.45 -23.97 4.43
N ALA A 5 -12.51 -23.26 5.56
CA ALA A 5 -13.41 -22.14 5.76
C ALA A 5 -13.12 -21.01 4.76
N TYR A 6 -11.83 -20.65 4.58
CA TYR A 6 -11.43 -19.61 3.66
C TYR A 6 -11.71 -19.97 2.19
N THR A 7 -11.46 -21.23 1.78
CA THR A 7 -11.68 -21.68 0.40
C THR A 7 -13.14 -21.91 0.06
N THR A 8 -13.98 -22.31 1.06
CA THR A 8 -15.40 -22.55 0.85
C THR A 8 -16.18 -21.26 0.63
N ASP A 9 -15.92 -20.22 1.42
CA ASP A 9 -16.56 -18.91 1.26
C ASP A 9 -15.61 -17.77 1.63
N PRO A 10 -14.72 -17.39 0.69
CA PRO A 10 -13.78 -16.30 0.90
C PRO A 10 -14.46 -14.95 1.18
N LYS A 11 -15.71 -14.77 0.71
CA LYS A 11 -16.42 -13.50 0.87
C LYS A 11 -16.85 -13.24 2.31
N THR A 12 -17.27 -14.27 3.03
CA THR A 12 -17.70 -14.15 4.43
C THR A 12 -16.55 -14.28 5.44
N PHE A 13 -15.37 -14.74 4.99
CA PHE A 13 -14.17 -14.83 5.85
C PHE A 13 -13.52 -13.46 6.02
N THR A 14 -14.19 -12.58 6.76
CA THR A 14 -13.81 -11.15 6.90
C THR A 14 -13.31 -10.79 8.30
N ASN A 15 -13.47 -11.66 9.31
CA ASN A 15 -13.06 -11.33 10.66
C ASN A 15 -11.54 -11.09 10.76
N PRO A 16 -11.07 -9.90 11.22
CA PRO A 16 -9.65 -9.56 11.26
C PRO A 16 -8.80 -10.57 12.02
N LYS A 17 -9.25 -11.00 13.21
CA LYS A 17 -8.53 -11.98 14.03
C LYS A 17 -8.42 -13.34 13.32
N SER A 18 -9.46 -13.77 12.61
CA SER A 18 -9.44 -15.03 11.85
C SER A 18 -8.48 -14.98 10.68
N LEU A 19 -8.39 -13.85 9.98
CA LEU A 19 -7.41 -13.62 8.90
C LEU A 19 -5.97 -13.74 9.43
N TYR A 20 -5.66 -13.06 10.53
CA TYR A 20 -4.35 -13.16 11.17
C TYR A 20 -4.02 -14.58 11.64
N THR A 21 -4.97 -15.24 12.33
CA THR A 21 -4.76 -16.61 12.83
C THR A 21 -4.49 -17.56 11.67
N TYR A 22 -5.25 -17.45 10.58
CA TYR A 22 -5.05 -18.26 9.39
C TYR A 22 -3.67 -18.03 8.78
N PHE A 23 -3.27 -16.78 8.60
CA PHE A 23 -1.94 -16.47 8.09
C PHE A 23 -0.82 -16.99 9.00
N SER A 24 -0.97 -16.84 10.32
CA SER A 24 0.02 -17.35 11.28
C SER A 24 0.23 -18.87 11.15
N LEU A 25 -0.85 -19.63 10.96
CA LEU A 25 -0.75 -21.07 10.71
C LEU A 25 -0.02 -21.41 9.40
N ILE A 26 -0.20 -20.58 8.35
CA ILE A 26 0.54 -20.76 7.09
C ILE A 26 2.04 -20.51 7.29
N VAL A 27 2.40 -19.48 8.07
CA VAL A 27 3.81 -19.22 8.41
C VAL A 27 4.41 -20.38 9.21
N ASP A 28 3.69 -20.89 10.21
CA ASP A 28 4.16 -22.00 11.04
C ASP A 28 4.35 -23.29 10.21
N LEU A 29 3.48 -23.54 9.23
CA LEU A 29 3.61 -24.64 8.28
C LEU A 29 4.81 -24.44 7.33
N TYR A 30 5.08 -23.22 6.91
CA TYR A 30 6.27 -22.92 6.11
C TYR A 30 7.56 -23.14 6.93
N ASP A 31 7.61 -22.65 8.16
CA ASP A 31 8.77 -22.86 9.05
C ASP A 31 9.02 -24.34 9.34
N SER A 32 7.95 -25.15 9.37
CA SER A 32 8.02 -26.61 9.50
C SER A 32 8.29 -27.34 8.18
N GLN A 33 8.61 -26.63 7.09
CA GLN A 33 8.87 -27.16 5.74
C GLN A 33 7.68 -27.92 5.10
N LEU A 34 6.48 -27.74 5.62
CA LEU A 34 5.24 -28.34 5.09
C LEU A 34 4.58 -27.48 4.00
N LYS A 35 5.08 -26.25 3.79
CA LYS A 35 4.68 -25.35 2.70
C LYS A 35 5.90 -24.70 2.05
N THR A 36 5.77 -24.40 0.75
CA THR A 36 6.81 -23.70 -0.02
C THR A 36 6.74 -22.19 0.19
N ALA A 37 7.82 -21.47 -0.16
CA ALA A 37 7.85 -20.01 -0.15
C ALA A 37 6.75 -19.42 -1.06
N GLN A 38 6.53 -20.00 -2.24
CA GLN A 38 5.46 -19.58 -3.15
C GLN A 38 4.07 -19.70 -2.49
N GLN A 39 3.80 -20.81 -1.79
CA GLN A 39 2.53 -21.00 -1.07
C GLN A 39 2.36 -19.98 0.07
N LEU A 40 3.44 -19.66 0.79
CA LEU A 40 3.44 -18.65 1.84
C LEU A 40 3.12 -17.28 1.25
N PHE A 41 3.83 -16.86 0.20
CA PHE A 41 3.64 -15.54 -0.40
C PHE A 41 2.30 -15.38 -1.11
N SER A 42 1.83 -16.43 -1.81
CA SER A 42 0.48 -16.41 -2.39
C SER A 42 -0.60 -16.21 -1.31
N LYS A 43 -0.46 -16.87 -0.16
CA LYS A 43 -1.42 -16.71 0.93
C LYS A 43 -1.30 -15.34 1.64
N TYR A 44 -0.09 -14.81 1.75
CA TYR A 44 0.12 -13.44 2.21
C TYR A 44 -0.62 -12.43 1.32
N ASP A 45 -0.50 -12.58 0.00
CA ASP A 45 -1.19 -11.69 -0.95
C ASP A 45 -2.71 -11.80 -0.83
N ASP A 46 -3.25 -13.02 -0.82
CA ASP A 46 -4.68 -13.26 -0.69
C ASP A 46 -5.27 -12.58 0.55
N ILE A 47 -4.56 -12.68 1.68
CA ILE A 47 -5.01 -12.11 2.96
C ILE A 47 -4.84 -10.60 2.97
N SER A 48 -3.74 -10.07 2.43
CA SER A 48 -3.48 -8.63 2.34
C SER A 48 -4.49 -7.95 1.42
N GLU A 49 -4.78 -8.52 0.25
CA GLU A 49 -5.80 -8.03 -0.67
C GLU A 49 -7.20 -8.07 -0.03
N LYS A 50 -7.50 -9.11 0.74
CA LYS A 50 -8.76 -9.19 1.48
C LYS A 50 -8.87 -8.11 2.54
N ILE A 51 -7.81 -7.84 3.30
CA ILE A 51 -7.76 -6.76 4.28
C ILE A 51 -7.95 -5.41 3.57
N GLU A 52 -7.26 -5.16 2.47
CA GLU A 52 -7.41 -3.92 1.69
C GLU A 52 -8.85 -3.73 1.17
N PHE A 53 -9.47 -4.79 0.66
CA PHE A 53 -10.86 -4.75 0.20
C PHE A 53 -11.82 -4.34 1.33
N GLU A 54 -11.67 -4.91 2.54
CA GLU A 54 -12.52 -4.57 3.67
C GLU A 54 -12.23 -3.14 4.17
N VAL A 55 -10.97 -2.71 4.24
CA VAL A 55 -10.58 -1.33 4.57
C VAL A 55 -11.22 -0.34 3.59
N LYS A 56 -11.16 -0.62 2.29
CA LYS A 56 -11.80 0.20 1.25
C LYS A 56 -13.32 0.31 1.48
N ASN A 57 -13.99 -0.83 1.74
CA ASN A 57 -15.43 -0.88 1.99
C ASN A 57 -15.83 -0.07 3.23
N TYR A 58 -15.12 -0.24 4.36
CA TYR A 58 -15.41 0.49 5.59
C TYR A 58 -15.05 1.97 5.47
N THR A 59 -13.97 2.32 4.77
CA THR A 59 -13.62 3.71 4.47
C THR A 59 -14.72 4.39 3.66
N LYS A 60 -15.23 3.75 2.62
CA LYS A 60 -16.34 4.28 1.81
C LYS A 60 -17.60 4.53 2.67
N LYS A 61 -17.95 3.56 3.53
CA LYS A 61 -19.08 3.68 4.45
C LYS A 61 -18.88 4.80 5.49
N ARG A 62 -17.67 4.95 6.00
CA ARG A 62 -17.27 6.01 6.94
C ARG A 62 -17.34 7.38 6.30
N ASN A 63 -16.80 7.53 5.09
CA ASN A 63 -16.75 8.81 4.39
C ASN A 63 -18.14 9.38 4.07
N ALA A 64 -19.18 8.55 3.96
CA ALA A 64 -20.55 9.01 3.81
C ALA A 64 -21.05 9.87 5.00
N PHE A 65 -20.40 9.76 6.16
CA PHE A 65 -20.70 10.53 7.38
C PHE A 65 -19.82 11.79 7.53
N LEU A 66 -18.90 12.05 6.60
CA LEU A 66 -18.03 13.21 6.61
C LEU A 66 -18.52 14.27 5.62
N ASP A 67 -18.19 15.52 5.91
CA ASP A 67 -18.30 16.64 4.95
C ASP A 67 -17.05 16.73 4.03
N GLU A 68 -17.00 17.76 3.19
CA GLU A 68 -15.90 17.98 2.24
C GLU A 68 -14.56 18.29 2.94
N GLU A 69 -14.59 18.81 4.16
CA GLU A 69 -13.44 19.06 5.00
C GLU A 69 -13.00 17.85 5.82
N GLY A 70 -13.73 16.74 5.71
CA GLY A 70 -13.45 15.49 6.45
C GLY A 70 -13.94 15.52 7.90
N GLN A 71 -14.79 16.49 8.28
CA GLN A 71 -15.39 16.56 9.61
C GLN A 71 -16.66 15.71 9.68
N VAL A 72 -16.97 15.22 10.87
CA VAL A 72 -18.19 14.42 11.09
C VAL A 72 -19.42 15.31 11.01
N LYS A 73 -20.34 15.01 10.09
CA LYS A 73 -21.64 15.67 9.98
C LYS A 73 -22.46 15.52 11.25
N LYS A 74 -23.49 16.34 11.42
CA LYS A 74 -24.49 16.13 12.49
C LYS A 74 -25.25 14.83 12.24
N LEU A 75 -25.05 13.84 13.11
CA LEU A 75 -25.57 12.48 12.94
C LEU A 75 -26.74 12.18 13.88
N SER A 76 -27.63 11.31 13.44
CA SER A 76 -28.59 10.66 14.33
C SER A 76 -27.85 9.72 15.32
N PRO A 77 -28.44 9.37 16.50
CA PRO A 77 -27.84 8.40 17.42
C PRO A 77 -27.59 7.02 16.80
N LYS A 78 -28.39 6.63 15.79
CA LYS A 78 -28.22 5.39 15.02
C LYS A 78 -26.99 5.47 14.11
N ASP A 79 -26.81 6.59 13.44
CA ASP A 79 -25.70 6.76 12.49
C ASP A 79 -24.38 7.00 13.22
N ALA A 80 -24.38 7.68 14.36
CA ALA A 80 -23.22 7.79 15.23
C ALA A 80 -22.72 6.41 15.72
N ARG A 81 -23.62 5.49 16.03
CA ARG A 81 -23.26 4.10 16.37
C ARG A 81 -22.66 3.35 15.20
N LYS A 82 -23.19 3.53 13.96
CA LYS A 82 -22.61 2.93 12.75
C LYS A 82 -21.21 3.47 12.50
N LEU A 83 -21.01 4.81 12.55
CA LEU A 83 -19.71 5.43 12.37
C LEU A 83 -18.69 4.86 13.35
N LYS A 84 -19.03 4.79 14.66
CA LYS A 84 -18.17 4.18 15.68
C LYS A 84 -17.81 2.71 15.36
N SER A 85 -18.76 1.95 14.83
CA SER A 85 -18.51 0.57 14.39
C SER A 85 -17.53 0.51 13.22
N TYR A 86 -17.68 1.39 12.23
CA TYR A 86 -16.76 1.44 11.09
C TYR A 86 -15.35 1.85 11.50
N ASP A 87 -15.21 2.85 12.38
CA ASP A 87 -13.91 3.23 12.95
C ASP A 87 -13.25 2.06 13.69
N SER A 88 -14.04 1.28 14.46
CA SER A 88 -13.53 0.10 15.16
C SER A 88 -13.04 -1.00 14.20
N TYR A 89 -13.76 -1.24 13.09
CA TYR A 89 -13.33 -2.19 12.07
C TYR A 89 -12.07 -1.71 11.35
N LEU A 90 -12.00 -0.42 10.97
CA LEU A 90 -10.82 0.15 10.33
C LEU A 90 -9.59 0.03 11.22
N THR A 91 -9.72 0.34 12.51
CA THR A 91 -8.65 0.16 13.50
C THR A 91 -8.19 -1.30 13.60
N ALA A 92 -9.16 -2.25 13.65
CA ALA A 92 -8.85 -3.66 13.75
C ALA A 92 -8.12 -4.18 12.49
N TYR A 93 -8.55 -3.77 11.30
CA TYR A 93 -7.87 -4.16 10.06
C TYR A 93 -6.48 -3.55 9.93
N ASP A 94 -6.27 -2.30 10.36
CA ASP A 94 -4.96 -1.67 10.38
C ASP A 94 -3.97 -2.42 11.29
N GLN A 95 -4.41 -2.76 12.50
CA GLN A 95 -3.62 -3.56 13.45
C GLN A 95 -3.27 -4.94 12.89
N ILE A 96 -4.22 -5.61 12.23
CA ILE A 96 -4.01 -6.93 11.66
C ILE A 96 -3.09 -6.87 10.45
N ALA A 97 -3.20 -5.86 9.59
CA ALA A 97 -2.29 -5.66 8.48
C ALA A 97 -0.83 -5.57 8.96
N GLY A 98 -0.57 -4.72 9.96
CA GLY A 98 0.76 -4.62 10.58
C GLY A 98 1.23 -5.93 11.24
N SER A 99 0.30 -6.68 11.84
CA SER A 99 0.62 -7.98 12.47
C SER A 99 0.95 -9.05 11.42
N VAL A 100 0.27 -9.07 10.28
CA VAL A 100 0.55 -9.96 9.14
C VAL A 100 1.92 -9.65 8.56
N ASP A 101 2.24 -8.37 8.34
CA ASP A 101 3.56 -7.94 7.88
C ASP A 101 4.68 -8.33 8.85
N THR A 102 4.45 -8.13 10.15
CA THR A 102 5.41 -8.51 11.21
C THR A 102 5.62 -10.02 11.25
N LYS A 103 4.55 -10.81 11.14
CA LYS A 103 4.62 -12.27 11.14
C LYS A 103 5.35 -12.81 9.91
N LEU A 104 5.17 -12.18 8.74
CA LEU A 104 5.94 -12.50 7.54
C LEU A 104 7.43 -12.19 7.76
N GLY A 105 7.74 -11.03 8.33
CA GLY A 105 9.07 -10.63 8.79
C GLY A 105 10.16 -10.76 7.73
N ALA A 106 11.33 -11.24 8.15
CA ALA A 106 12.51 -11.40 7.30
C ALA A 106 12.36 -12.45 6.19
N ARG A 107 11.29 -13.27 6.19
CA ARG A 107 11.02 -14.25 5.12
C ARG A 107 10.81 -13.56 3.77
N ALA A 108 10.32 -12.33 3.77
CA ALA A 108 10.10 -11.50 2.58
C ALA A 108 11.13 -10.37 2.42
N ASN A 109 12.37 -10.59 2.83
CA ASN A 109 13.47 -9.67 2.52
C ASN A 109 13.97 -9.86 1.08
N CYS A 110 14.83 -8.95 0.60
CA CYS A 110 15.36 -8.99 -0.77
C CYS A 110 16.19 -10.25 -1.04
N GLU A 111 16.92 -10.75 -0.03
CA GLU A 111 17.75 -11.96 -0.14
C GLU A 111 16.90 -13.20 -0.47
N ASN A 112 15.66 -13.24 0.00
CA ASN A 112 14.73 -14.35 -0.24
C ASN A 112 13.84 -14.11 -1.48
N LEU A 113 13.36 -12.86 -1.69
CA LEU A 113 12.43 -12.53 -2.77
C LEU A 113 13.10 -12.55 -4.13
N ILE A 114 14.32 -11.98 -4.26
CA ILE A 114 15.00 -11.85 -5.55
C ILE A 114 15.30 -13.23 -6.18
N PRO A 115 15.93 -14.20 -5.47
CA PRO A 115 16.16 -15.53 -6.03
C PRO A 115 14.87 -16.27 -6.38
N LEU A 116 13.83 -16.16 -5.52
CA LEU A 116 12.53 -16.79 -5.77
C LEU A 116 11.90 -16.26 -7.06
N TYR A 117 11.76 -14.94 -7.17
CA TYR A 117 11.14 -14.34 -8.35
C TYR A 117 11.99 -14.45 -9.61
N SER A 118 13.33 -14.47 -9.50
CA SER A 118 14.21 -14.74 -10.64
C SER A 118 13.98 -16.14 -11.21
N LYS A 119 13.82 -17.13 -10.33
CA LYS A 119 13.51 -18.51 -10.72
C LYS A 119 12.14 -18.63 -11.36
N ASP A 120 11.15 -17.97 -10.78
CA ASP A 120 9.74 -18.12 -11.18
C ASP A 120 9.37 -17.23 -12.37
N PHE A 121 10.19 -16.21 -12.72
CA PHE A 121 9.86 -15.20 -13.72
C PHE A 121 9.51 -15.79 -15.09
N GLU A 122 10.29 -16.70 -15.63
CA GLU A 122 10.05 -17.26 -16.96
C GLU A 122 8.74 -18.07 -17.03
N GLU A 123 8.34 -18.69 -15.94
CA GLU A 123 7.08 -19.44 -15.82
C GLU A 123 5.88 -18.49 -15.74
N PHE A 124 6.00 -17.40 -14.95
CA PHE A 124 4.88 -16.49 -14.62
C PHE A 124 4.91 -15.13 -15.34
N LYS A 125 5.84 -14.88 -16.25
CA LYS A 125 5.97 -13.58 -16.96
C LYS A 125 4.74 -13.17 -17.78
N ASN A 126 3.82 -14.08 -18.07
CA ASN A 126 2.55 -13.81 -18.74
C ASN A 126 1.34 -13.81 -17.77
N ASP A 127 1.57 -14.01 -16.48
CA ASP A 127 0.56 -13.89 -15.44
C ASP A 127 0.54 -12.47 -14.87
N GLY A 128 -0.44 -11.68 -15.31
CA GLY A 128 -0.59 -10.29 -14.88
C GLY A 128 -0.82 -10.13 -13.38
N ILE A 129 -1.44 -11.11 -12.71
CA ILE A 129 -1.68 -11.08 -11.25
C ILE A 129 -0.36 -11.34 -10.51
N TRP A 130 0.39 -12.35 -10.93
CA TRP A 130 1.69 -12.66 -10.34
C TRP A 130 2.67 -11.49 -10.47
N LEU A 131 2.76 -10.89 -11.67
CA LEU A 131 3.61 -9.73 -11.92
C LEU A 131 3.22 -8.53 -11.03
N GLN A 132 1.91 -8.27 -10.89
CA GLN A 132 1.41 -7.20 -10.03
C GLN A 132 1.80 -7.41 -8.56
N ARG A 133 1.61 -8.62 -8.05
CA ARG A 133 1.96 -9.00 -6.68
C ARG A 133 3.46 -8.95 -6.43
N ALA A 134 4.27 -9.47 -7.35
CA ALA A 134 5.74 -9.43 -7.27
C ALA A 134 6.28 -8.00 -7.26
N MET A 135 5.80 -7.16 -8.18
CA MET A 135 6.14 -5.75 -8.30
C MET A 135 5.82 -4.98 -7.01
N ASN A 136 4.61 -5.13 -6.49
CA ASN A 136 4.16 -4.45 -5.28
C ASN A 136 4.97 -4.90 -4.06
N ARG A 137 5.27 -6.19 -3.93
CA ARG A 137 6.03 -6.72 -2.80
C ARG A 137 7.49 -6.29 -2.85
N MET A 138 8.15 -6.39 -4.01
CA MET A 138 9.52 -5.91 -4.17
C MET A 138 9.64 -4.43 -3.80
N TYR A 139 8.67 -3.61 -4.21
CA TYR A 139 8.64 -2.20 -3.84
C TYR A 139 8.44 -1.99 -2.34
N ALA A 140 7.46 -2.68 -1.74
CA ALA A 140 7.15 -2.56 -0.31
C ALA A 140 8.30 -3.01 0.60
N LYS A 141 9.12 -3.96 0.14
CA LYS A 141 10.30 -4.46 0.86
C LYS A 141 11.61 -3.78 0.44
N GLU A 142 11.51 -2.67 -0.31
CA GLU A 142 12.64 -1.85 -0.76
C GLU A 142 13.65 -2.61 -1.65
N CYS A 143 13.21 -3.68 -2.34
CA CYS A 143 14.00 -4.47 -3.30
C CYS A 143 14.00 -3.86 -4.72
N ASN A 144 13.61 -2.62 -4.86
CA ASN A 144 13.38 -1.95 -6.14
C ASN A 144 14.66 -1.34 -6.75
N ASP A 145 15.83 -1.65 -6.20
CA ASP A 145 17.14 -1.37 -6.82
C ASP A 145 17.65 -2.55 -7.66
N ASP A 146 17.06 -3.72 -7.52
CA ASP A 146 17.45 -4.91 -8.26
C ASP A 146 16.95 -4.84 -9.73
N PRO A 147 17.76 -5.28 -10.73
CA PRO A 147 17.36 -5.34 -12.13
C PRO A 147 16.09 -6.16 -12.39
N LEU A 148 15.81 -7.15 -11.55
CA LEU A 148 14.58 -7.95 -11.64
C LEU A 148 13.33 -7.09 -11.47
N PHE A 149 13.38 -6.09 -10.57
CA PHE A 149 12.25 -5.17 -10.39
C PHE A 149 11.92 -4.42 -11.69
N VAL A 150 12.95 -3.91 -12.38
CA VAL A 150 12.79 -3.25 -13.69
C VAL A 150 12.14 -4.21 -14.68
N LYS A 151 12.66 -5.44 -14.79
CA LYS A 151 12.14 -6.48 -15.70
C LYS A 151 10.67 -6.80 -15.42
N ILE A 152 10.28 -6.94 -14.15
CA ILE A 152 8.89 -7.22 -13.74
C ILE A 152 7.97 -6.04 -14.09
N VAL A 153 8.39 -4.79 -13.78
CA VAL A 153 7.60 -3.58 -14.08
C VAL A 153 7.38 -3.42 -15.58
N GLU A 154 8.43 -3.58 -16.39
CA GLU A 154 8.35 -3.47 -17.85
C GLU A 154 7.47 -4.55 -18.44
N GLN A 155 7.60 -5.79 -17.99
CA GLN A 155 6.78 -6.92 -18.44
C GLN A 155 5.31 -6.71 -18.06
N LYS A 156 5.01 -6.29 -16.83
CA LYS A 156 3.64 -5.98 -16.41
C LYS A 156 3.04 -4.84 -17.21
N ASN A 157 3.82 -3.78 -17.45
CA ASN A 157 3.37 -2.64 -18.25
C ASN A 157 3.13 -3.01 -19.72
N ALA A 158 3.90 -3.93 -20.29
CA ALA A 158 3.69 -4.42 -21.65
C ALA A 158 2.42 -5.26 -21.78
N LEU A 159 2.07 -6.05 -20.74
CA LEU A 159 0.84 -6.86 -20.73
C LEU A 159 -0.40 -6.04 -20.43
N GLU A 160 -0.36 -5.25 -19.36
CA GLU A 160 -1.52 -4.54 -18.80
C GLU A 160 -1.08 -3.22 -18.17
N PRO A 161 -0.92 -2.14 -18.96
CA PRO A 161 -0.62 -0.82 -18.39
C PRO A 161 -1.68 -0.40 -17.37
N ASN A 162 -1.26 -0.01 -16.18
CA ASN A 162 -2.15 0.45 -15.13
C ASN A 162 -1.51 1.55 -14.26
N ALA A 163 -2.25 2.05 -13.29
CA ALA A 163 -1.80 3.12 -12.42
C ALA A 163 -0.54 2.75 -11.61
N ASP A 164 -0.43 1.51 -11.13
CA ASP A 164 0.75 1.05 -10.41
C ASP A 164 1.97 0.93 -11.34
N THR A 165 1.82 0.38 -12.55
CA THR A 165 2.94 0.31 -13.51
C THR A 165 3.44 1.69 -13.89
N ALA A 166 2.54 2.65 -14.13
CA ALA A 166 2.93 4.04 -14.38
C ALA A 166 3.66 4.65 -13.16
N PHE A 167 3.16 4.41 -11.94
CA PHE A 167 3.85 4.87 -10.73
C PHE A 167 5.28 4.30 -10.62
N TYR A 168 5.47 3.00 -10.85
CA TYR A 168 6.79 2.38 -10.75
C TYR A 168 7.72 2.79 -11.88
N LEU A 169 7.22 3.01 -13.10
CA LEU A 169 8.01 3.63 -14.17
C LEU A 169 8.48 5.03 -13.77
N GLY A 170 7.62 5.81 -13.10
CA GLY A 170 8.02 7.09 -12.51
C GLY A 170 9.16 6.94 -11.50
N ILE A 171 9.10 5.95 -10.61
CA ILE A 171 10.20 5.64 -9.68
C ILE A 171 11.50 5.32 -10.41
N LEU A 172 11.44 4.49 -11.45
CA LEU A 172 12.63 4.13 -12.25
C LEU A 172 13.22 5.34 -12.96
N LYS A 173 12.39 6.24 -13.51
CA LYS A 173 12.85 7.51 -14.12
C LYS A 173 13.48 8.44 -13.09
N ASP A 174 12.89 8.55 -11.90
CA ASP A 174 13.49 9.34 -10.80
C ASP A 174 14.85 8.79 -10.37
N LYS A 175 15.04 7.47 -10.31
CA LYS A 175 16.33 6.85 -10.02
C LYS A 175 17.37 7.13 -11.09
N ALA A 176 16.95 7.19 -12.35
CA ALA A 176 17.80 7.57 -13.48
C ALA A 176 18.10 9.07 -13.56
N GLY A 177 17.66 9.88 -12.58
CA GLY A 177 17.84 11.34 -12.58
C GLY A 177 16.90 12.11 -13.50
N LYS A 178 15.96 11.42 -14.16
CA LYS A 178 15.05 11.99 -15.16
C LYS A 178 13.75 12.51 -14.51
N SER A 179 13.88 13.51 -13.63
CA SER A 179 12.79 13.98 -12.77
C SER A 179 11.56 14.49 -13.53
N SER A 180 11.72 15.10 -14.70
CA SER A 180 10.59 15.55 -15.52
C SER A 180 9.79 14.37 -16.10
N GLU A 181 10.50 13.35 -16.63
CA GLU A 181 9.85 12.11 -17.10
C GLU A 181 9.13 11.41 -15.94
N ALA A 182 9.74 11.36 -14.77
CA ALA A 182 9.13 10.78 -13.57
C ALA A 182 7.81 11.47 -13.20
N LEU A 183 7.75 12.80 -13.24
CA LEU A 183 6.52 13.54 -12.96
C LEU A 183 5.43 13.25 -14.00
N ASN A 184 5.77 13.08 -15.27
CA ASN A 184 4.80 12.68 -16.30
C ASN A 184 4.20 11.31 -15.99
N TYR A 185 5.02 10.32 -15.62
CA TYR A 185 4.54 9.01 -15.21
C TYR A 185 3.71 9.05 -13.92
N TYR A 186 4.07 9.89 -12.95
CA TYR A 186 3.26 10.06 -11.73
C TYR A 186 1.90 10.67 -12.02
N ASN A 187 1.82 11.65 -12.91
CA ASN A 187 0.54 12.20 -13.34
C ASN A 187 -0.29 11.17 -14.11
N GLN A 188 0.35 10.42 -15.03
CA GLN A 188 -0.31 9.32 -15.73
C GLN A 188 -0.87 8.27 -14.75
N ALA A 189 -0.14 7.92 -13.69
CA ALA A 189 -0.62 6.99 -12.67
C ALA A 189 -1.89 7.51 -11.98
N VAL A 190 -1.95 8.82 -11.68
CA VAL A 190 -3.12 9.45 -11.08
C VAL A 190 -4.30 9.49 -12.04
N ASP A 191 -4.05 9.75 -13.33
CA ASP A 191 -5.10 9.86 -14.35
C ASP A 191 -5.68 8.51 -14.72
N LEU A 192 -4.88 7.43 -14.69
CA LEU A 192 -5.32 6.06 -14.95
C LEU A 192 -6.20 5.48 -13.84
N GLU A 193 -6.16 6.04 -12.63
CA GLU A 193 -6.96 5.53 -11.52
C GLU A 193 -8.28 6.28 -11.40
N SER A 194 -9.38 5.56 -11.48
CA SER A 194 -10.74 6.12 -11.39
C SER A 194 -11.37 6.00 -10.00
N ASP A 195 -10.92 5.07 -9.18
CA ASP A 195 -11.42 4.89 -7.81
C ASP A 195 -10.71 5.86 -6.86
N ASP A 196 -11.47 6.70 -6.18
CA ASP A 196 -10.92 7.75 -5.29
C ASP A 196 -10.09 7.18 -4.14
N PHE A 197 -10.45 6.02 -3.60
CA PHE A 197 -9.67 5.40 -2.52
C PHE A 197 -8.29 4.95 -3.05
N GLU A 198 -8.24 4.26 -4.19
CA GLU A 198 -6.98 3.82 -4.80
C GLU A 198 -6.17 5.01 -5.30
N LYS A 199 -6.81 6.00 -5.94
CA LYS A 199 -6.17 7.26 -6.36
C LYS A 199 -5.50 7.98 -5.20
N SER A 200 -6.15 8.04 -4.04
CA SER A 200 -5.55 8.63 -2.84
C SER A 200 -4.31 7.87 -2.35
N LYS A 201 -4.29 6.54 -2.48
CA LYS A 201 -3.10 5.71 -2.18
C LYS A 201 -1.95 6.01 -3.13
N ILE A 202 -2.22 6.14 -4.43
CA ILE A 202 -1.21 6.49 -5.44
C ILE A 202 -0.62 7.88 -5.16
N LEU A 203 -1.48 8.87 -4.94
CA LEU A 203 -1.06 10.23 -4.58
C LEU A 203 -0.18 10.24 -3.31
N TYR A 204 -0.52 9.44 -2.31
CA TYR A 204 0.29 9.27 -1.11
C TYR A 204 1.65 8.61 -1.39
N LYS A 205 1.69 7.54 -2.22
CA LYS A 205 2.93 6.87 -2.64
C LYS A 205 3.86 7.86 -3.34
N ILE A 206 3.34 8.64 -4.30
CA ILE A 206 4.09 9.68 -5.03
C ILE A 206 4.66 10.73 -4.05
N ALA A 207 3.81 11.27 -3.19
CA ALA A 207 4.21 12.27 -2.20
C ALA A 207 5.33 11.76 -1.27
N THR A 208 5.21 10.50 -0.82
CA THR A 208 6.21 9.88 0.05
C THR A 208 7.54 9.70 -0.67
N ASN A 209 7.52 9.28 -1.94
CA ASN A 209 8.75 9.17 -2.74
C ASN A 209 9.41 10.54 -2.95
N LEU A 210 8.64 11.56 -3.32
CA LEU A 210 9.14 12.92 -3.48
C LEU A 210 9.70 13.50 -2.16
N LYS A 211 9.06 13.21 -1.02
CA LYS A 211 9.56 13.57 0.32
C LYS A 211 10.90 12.90 0.62
N LYS A 212 11.04 11.58 0.36
CA LYS A 212 12.30 10.84 0.53
C LYS A 212 13.45 11.48 -0.30
N LYS A 213 13.14 12.05 -1.45
CA LYS A 213 14.10 12.74 -2.35
C LYS A 213 14.33 14.23 -2.02
N GLY A 214 13.79 14.75 -0.92
CA GLY A 214 13.92 16.15 -0.52
C GLY A 214 13.07 17.14 -1.34
N ARG A 215 12.20 16.66 -2.24
CA ARG A 215 11.33 17.49 -3.09
C ARG A 215 10.05 17.90 -2.32
N PHE A 216 10.23 18.56 -1.18
CA PHE A 216 9.17 18.81 -0.18
C PHE A 216 7.97 19.62 -0.73
N GLY A 217 8.21 20.64 -1.56
CA GLY A 217 7.12 21.42 -2.17
C GLY A 217 6.20 20.57 -3.03
N GLN A 218 6.78 19.73 -3.88
CA GLN A 218 6.02 18.80 -4.73
C GLN A 218 5.34 17.72 -3.89
N ALA A 219 6.04 17.16 -2.89
CA ALA A 219 5.46 16.17 -1.97
C ALA A 219 4.21 16.73 -1.29
N ARG A 220 4.26 17.97 -0.79
CA ARG A 220 3.12 18.65 -0.18
C ARG A 220 1.94 18.76 -1.14
N THR A 221 2.18 19.14 -2.39
CA THR A 221 1.12 19.24 -3.42
C THR A 221 0.39 17.90 -3.60
N TYR A 222 1.13 16.80 -3.70
CA TYR A 222 0.53 15.47 -3.84
C TYR A 222 -0.16 14.98 -2.55
N PHE A 223 0.37 15.29 -1.37
CA PHE A 223 -0.32 15.02 -0.11
C PHE A 223 -1.65 15.77 -0.01
N MET A 224 -1.70 17.06 -0.39
CA MET A 224 -2.94 17.81 -0.40
C MET A 224 -3.96 17.26 -1.41
N LYS A 225 -3.50 16.83 -2.59
CA LYS A 225 -4.37 16.13 -3.56
C LYS A 225 -4.93 14.84 -2.95
N ALA A 226 -4.11 14.05 -2.22
CA ALA A 226 -4.56 12.83 -1.55
C ALA A 226 -5.66 13.10 -0.53
N LEU A 227 -5.53 14.16 0.29
CA LEU A 227 -6.57 14.56 1.25
C LEU A 227 -7.84 15.04 0.56
N LYS A 228 -7.72 15.79 -0.54
CA LYS A 228 -8.89 16.22 -1.32
C LYS A 228 -9.66 15.02 -1.87
N THR A 229 -8.95 13.98 -2.28
CA THR A 229 -9.56 12.75 -2.82
C THR A 229 -10.10 11.85 -1.71
N ASN A 230 -9.40 11.76 -0.57
CA ASN A 230 -9.81 10.97 0.60
C ASN A 230 -9.49 11.71 1.89
N PRO A 231 -10.42 12.54 2.42
CA PRO A 231 -10.22 13.34 3.63
C PRO A 231 -9.94 12.53 4.89
N SER A 232 -10.34 11.25 4.92
CA SER A 232 -10.14 10.36 6.08
C SER A 232 -8.75 9.71 6.16
N MET A 233 -7.83 10.04 5.24
CA MET A 233 -6.49 9.44 5.20
C MET A 233 -5.57 10.03 6.28
N GLY A 234 -5.73 9.61 7.54
CA GLY A 234 -5.01 10.16 8.71
C GLY A 234 -3.49 10.16 8.57
N ARG A 235 -2.90 9.14 7.90
CA ARG A 235 -1.45 9.10 7.64
C ARG A 235 -0.93 10.28 6.80
N VAL A 236 -1.77 10.89 5.97
CA VAL A 236 -1.39 12.06 5.18
C VAL A 236 -1.28 13.29 6.09
N HIS A 237 -2.22 13.47 7.02
CA HIS A 237 -2.15 14.56 8.02
C HIS A 237 -0.86 14.46 8.84
N LEU A 238 -0.51 13.24 9.30
CA LEU A 238 0.74 13.00 10.02
C LEU A 238 1.98 13.28 9.16
N ALA A 239 1.96 12.90 7.88
CA ALA A 239 3.07 13.16 6.96
C ALA A 239 3.30 14.65 6.72
N ILE A 240 2.23 15.43 6.57
CA ILE A 240 2.27 16.90 6.41
C ILE A 240 2.75 17.55 7.71
N ALA A 241 2.21 17.16 8.87
CA ALA A 241 2.63 17.68 10.18
C ALA A 241 4.14 17.45 10.41
N ALA A 242 4.64 16.26 10.12
CA ALA A 242 6.07 15.93 10.21
C ALA A 242 6.95 16.78 9.27
N MET A 243 6.46 17.14 8.09
CA MET A 243 7.18 18.02 7.17
C MET A 243 7.28 19.45 7.72
N TYR A 244 6.21 19.96 8.33
CA TYR A 244 6.22 21.29 8.96
C TYR A 244 7.11 21.32 10.21
N ALA A 245 7.05 20.29 11.06
CA ALA A 245 7.91 20.19 12.25
C ALA A 245 9.40 20.20 11.87
N LYS A 246 9.78 19.49 10.81
CA LYS A 246 11.16 19.51 10.29
C LYS A 246 11.55 20.90 9.79
N SER A 247 10.72 21.54 8.97
CA SER A 247 10.94 22.91 8.46
C SER A 247 11.11 23.93 9.60
N ALA A 248 10.30 23.83 10.65
CA ALA A 248 10.40 24.71 11.82
C ALA A 248 11.71 24.52 12.58
N ASN A 249 12.19 23.27 12.73
CA ASN A 249 13.48 22.98 13.37
C ASN A 249 14.65 23.50 12.53
N ASP A 250 14.61 23.35 11.21
CA ASP A 250 15.64 23.87 10.31
C ASP A 250 15.74 25.39 10.40
N CYS A 251 14.59 26.11 10.40
CA CYS A 251 14.55 27.59 10.59
C CYS A 251 14.98 28.01 12.01
N GLY A 252 14.71 27.22 13.04
CA GLY A 252 15.09 27.50 14.41
C GLY A 252 16.62 27.43 14.62
N ASN A 253 17.27 26.48 14.00
CA ASN A 253 18.72 26.30 14.08
C ASN A 253 19.53 27.42 13.39
N ASP A 254 19.01 28.00 12.32
CA ASP A 254 19.66 29.11 11.60
C ASP A 254 19.65 30.42 12.40
N ASN A 255 18.76 30.58 13.38
CA ASN A 255 18.67 31.76 14.23
C ASN A 255 19.60 31.75 15.47
N PHE A 256 20.23 30.61 15.79
CA PHE A 256 21.16 30.50 16.92
C PHE A 256 22.64 30.50 16.50
N SER A 257 22.96 30.68 15.23
CA SER A 257 24.33 30.73 14.70
C SER A 257 24.77 32.12 14.20
N LYS A 258 24.16 33.19 14.76
CA LYS A 258 24.62 34.57 14.54
C LYS A 258 24.99 35.25 15.86
#